data_af947b1231b42cccac6fd601c493448f
#
_entry.id   af947b1231b42cccac6fd601c493448f
#
_cell.length_a   1.000
_cell.length_b   1.000
_cell.length_c   1.000
_cell.angle_alpha   90.00
_cell.angle_beta   90.00
_cell.angle_gamma   90.00
#
_symmetry.space_group_name_H-M   'P 1'
#
loop_
_entity.id
_entity.type
_entity.pdbx_description
1 polymer ?
#
loop_
_entity_poly.entity_id
_entity_poly.type
_entity_poly.pdbx_seq_one_letter_code
_entity_poly.pdbx_strand_id
1 'polypeptide(L)'
;MRTDDFDYDLPRELIAQYPAEPRDSCRLLVLDREKGTLEDHVFTDIVDFLNEGDLLVVNQTRVLPARLIGHKPVTGGACEVFLTNRREDLDATGGVWECLVKPGKRLKPGAVVEFREGGLLAPMTAPVILTAHVGEILPQRGL
;
A
#
# COMPACT_ATOMS: atom_id res chain seq x y z
N MET A 1 8.26 27.76 4.73
CA MET A 1 7.48 26.69 5.35
C MET A 1 8.43 25.54 5.60
N ARG A 2 8.63 25.13 6.83
CA ARG A 2 9.52 24.02 7.23
C ARG A 2 8.66 22.80 7.53
N THR A 3 9.22 21.61 7.47
CA THR A 3 8.51 20.36 7.83
C THR A 3 8.03 20.40 9.26
N ASP A 4 8.85 20.98 10.15
CA ASP A 4 8.54 21.13 11.59
C ASP A 4 7.30 22.00 11.86
N ASP A 5 6.90 22.87 10.90
CA ASP A 5 5.68 23.70 11.01
C ASP A 5 4.39 22.85 10.98
N PHE A 6 4.50 21.58 10.60
CA PHE A 6 3.39 20.59 10.53
C PHE A 6 3.45 19.53 11.62
N ASP A 7 4.42 19.64 12.54
CA ASP A 7 4.54 18.69 13.63
C ASP A 7 3.51 19.01 14.73
N TYR A 8 2.79 17.99 15.16
CA TYR A 8 1.79 18.10 16.22
C TYR A 8 1.64 16.78 16.96
N ASP A 9 1.16 16.84 18.20
CA ASP A 9 0.88 15.64 18.98
C ASP A 9 -0.42 14.97 18.47
N LEU A 10 -0.27 13.79 17.90
CA LEU A 10 -1.40 12.96 17.43
C LEU A 10 -1.62 11.78 18.37
N PRO A 11 -2.63 11.81 19.25
CA PRO A 11 -2.98 10.70 20.10
C PRO A 11 -3.34 9.46 19.28
N ARG A 12 -2.78 8.29 19.63
CA ARG A 12 -2.98 7.05 18.86
C ARG A 12 -4.43 6.61 18.77
N GLU A 13 -5.22 6.90 19.79
CA GLU A 13 -6.65 6.61 19.86
C GLU A 13 -7.49 7.39 18.85
N LEU A 14 -6.97 8.51 18.32
CA LEU A 14 -7.64 9.29 17.29
C LEU A 14 -7.39 8.76 15.88
N ILE A 15 -6.51 7.77 15.73
CA ILE A 15 -6.24 7.13 14.44
C ILE A 15 -7.24 6.01 14.22
N ALA A 16 -8.18 6.20 13.29
CA ALA A 16 -9.17 5.19 12.94
C ALA A 16 -8.51 3.89 12.46
N GLN A 17 -8.93 2.75 13.01
CA GLN A 17 -8.43 1.41 12.63
C GLN A 17 -9.32 0.73 11.59
N TYR A 18 -10.56 1.18 11.46
CA TYR A 18 -11.54 0.66 10.53
C TYR A 18 -12.22 1.82 9.78
N PRO A 19 -12.60 1.64 8.50
CA PRO A 19 -13.41 2.62 7.79
C PRO A 19 -14.80 2.72 8.40
N ALA A 20 -15.48 3.85 8.15
CA ALA A 20 -16.90 3.97 8.45
C ALA A 20 -17.71 3.01 7.55
N GLU A 21 -18.83 2.50 8.11
CA GLU A 21 -19.76 1.64 7.38
C GLU A 21 -21.19 2.19 7.51
N PRO A 22 -21.82 2.61 6.42
CA PRO A 22 -21.29 2.71 5.05
C PRO A 22 -20.16 3.76 4.92
N ARG A 23 -19.33 3.67 3.88
CA ARG A 23 -18.13 4.51 3.74
C ARG A 23 -18.41 6.01 3.68
N ASP A 24 -19.53 6.39 3.12
CA ASP A 24 -20.00 7.77 2.98
C ASP A 24 -20.58 8.36 4.26
N SER A 25 -20.73 7.56 5.33
CA SER A 25 -21.09 8.05 6.67
C SER A 25 -19.88 8.62 7.45
N CYS A 26 -18.70 8.68 6.85
CA CYS A 26 -17.53 9.27 7.47
C CYS A 26 -17.69 10.79 7.67
N ARG A 27 -16.91 11.35 8.61
CA ARG A 27 -16.92 12.79 8.88
C ARG A 27 -16.31 13.56 7.72
N LEU A 28 -16.83 14.75 7.47
CA LEU A 28 -16.34 15.75 6.54
C LEU A 28 -15.97 17.02 7.30
N LEU A 29 -14.73 17.46 7.17
CA LEU A 29 -14.29 18.77 7.68
C LEU A 29 -14.32 19.79 6.54
N VAL A 30 -15.12 20.85 6.71
CA VAL A 30 -15.20 21.95 5.75
C VAL A 30 -14.39 23.14 6.27
N LEU A 31 -13.40 23.56 5.47
CA LEU A 31 -12.56 24.71 5.74
C LEU A 31 -12.91 25.85 4.79
N ASP A 32 -13.52 26.93 5.28
CA ASP A 32 -13.63 28.19 4.55
C ASP A 32 -12.34 29.00 4.72
N ARG A 33 -11.56 29.07 3.66
CA ARG A 33 -10.24 29.74 3.69
C ARG A 33 -10.32 31.26 3.77
N GLU A 34 -11.41 31.86 3.31
CA GLU A 34 -11.60 33.32 3.34
C GLU A 34 -12.03 33.77 4.74
N LYS A 35 -12.96 33.03 5.35
CA LYS A 35 -13.44 33.31 6.71
C LYS A 35 -12.58 32.69 7.80
N GLY A 36 -11.75 31.70 7.47
CA GLY A 36 -10.97 30.94 8.43
C GLY A 36 -11.82 30.08 9.37
N THR A 37 -13.03 29.68 8.94
CA THR A 37 -13.93 28.85 9.76
C THR A 37 -13.76 27.39 9.42
N LEU A 38 -13.97 26.55 10.44
CA LEU A 38 -14.00 25.09 10.34
C LEU A 38 -15.38 24.60 10.77
N GLU A 39 -15.97 23.73 9.98
CA GLU A 39 -17.28 23.14 10.25
C GLU A 39 -17.23 21.64 10.08
N ASP A 40 -17.86 20.91 11.01
CA ASP A 40 -17.95 19.45 10.98
C ASP A 40 -19.29 19.02 10.34
N HIS A 41 -19.18 18.16 9.33
CA HIS A 41 -20.29 17.60 8.57
C HIS A 41 -20.14 16.08 8.42
N VAL A 42 -21.10 15.44 7.75
CA VAL A 42 -20.99 14.07 7.25
C VAL A 42 -20.67 14.10 5.76
N PHE A 43 -19.92 13.14 5.24
CA PHE A 43 -19.46 13.16 3.86
C PHE A 43 -20.60 13.18 2.84
N THR A 44 -21.78 12.64 3.19
CA THR A 44 -22.99 12.73 2.34
C THR A 44 -23.41 14.17 2.05
N ASP A 45 -23.06 15.12 2.92
CA ASP A 45 -23.41 16.54 2.77
C ASP A 45 -22.52 17.25 1.70
N ILE A 46 -21.53 16.54 1.12
CA ILE A 46 -20.62 17.14 0.13
C ILE A 46 -21.36 17.74 -1.07
N VAL A 47 -22.53 17.20 -1.39
CA VAL A 47 -23.36 17.69 -2.49
C VAL A 47 -23.82 19.14 -2.29
N ASP A 48 -23.94 19.58 -1.04
CA ASP A 48 -24.38 20.94 -0.68
C ASP A 48 -23.24 21.96 -0.85
N PHE A 49 -21.99 21.48 -1.01
CA PHE A 49 -20.80 22.31 -1.21
C PHE A 49 -20.34 22.38 -2.68
N LEU A 50 -21.02 21.65 -3.58
CA LEU A 50 -20.70 21.60 -5.00
C LEU A 50 -21.72 22.43 -5.80
N ASN A 51 -21.23 23.20 -6.78
CA ASN A 51 -22.04 24.02 -7.66
C ASN A 51 -21.99 23.51 -9.09
N GLU A 52 -22.97 23.91 -9.88
CA GLU A 52 -22.93 23.67 -11.33
C GLU A 52 -21.68 24.28 -11.96
N GLY A 53 -20.91 23.47 -12.67
CA GLY A 53 -19.64 23.85 -13.30
C GLY A 53 -18.40 23.46 -12.50
N ASP A 54 -18.54 22.99 -11.27
CA ASP A 54 -17.41 22.44 -10.51
C ASP A 54 -16.90 21.14 -11.13
N LEU A 55 -15.58 20.94 -11.12
CA LEU A 55 -14.94 19.73 -11.60
C LEU A 55 -14.49 18.86 -10.41
N LEU A 56 -15.14 17.74 -10.20
CA LEU A 56 -14.75 16.74 -9.19
C LEU A 56 -13.79 15.72 -9.80
N VAL A 57 -12.53 15.76 -9.36
CA VAL A 57 -11.49 14.79 -9.78
C VAL A 57 -11.40 13.67 -8.75
N VAL A 58 -11.65 12.44 -9.18
CA VAL A 58 -11.62 11.25 -8.32
C VAL A 58 -10.60 10.22 -8.81
N ASN A 59 -10.07 9.43 -7.90
CA ASN A 59 -9.18 8.32 -8.24
C ASN A 59 -10.00 7.03 -8.38
N GLN A 60 -9.92 6.38 -9.54
CA GLN A 60 -10.57 5.09 -9.84
C GLN A 60 -9.61 3.90 -9.86
N THR A 61 -8.35 4.13 -9.51
CA THR A 61 -7.36 3.04 -9.52
C THR A 61 -7.63 2.04 -8.40
N ARG A 62 -7.39 0.76 -8.68
CA ARG A 62 -7.37 -0.29 -7.66
C ARG A 62 -5.96 -0.41 -7.11
N VAL A 63 -5.85 -0.42 -5.79
CA VAL A 63 -4.58 -0.75 -5.12
C VAL A 63 -4.37 -2.26 -5.25
N LEU A 64 -3.22 -2.66 -5.83
CA LEU A 64 -2.80 -4.05 -5.83
C LEU A 64 -2.29 -4.42 -4.43
N PRO A 65 -2.59 -5.63 -3.92
CA PRO A 65 -1.99 -6.15 -2.68
C PRO A 65 -0.52 -6.50 -2.93
N ALA A 66 0.30 -5.47 -3.12
CA ALA A 66 1.68 -5.59 -3.60
C ALA A 66 2.68 -6.11 -2.55
N ARG A 67 2.27 -6.22 -1.28
CA ARG A 67 3.10 -6.72 -0.18
C ARG A 67 2.85 -8.21 0.01
N LEU A 68 3.79 -9.02 -0.47
CA LEU A 68 3.72 -10.47 -0.41
C LEU A 68 4.61 -10.98 0.72
N ILE A 69 4.04 -11.80 1.60
CA ILE A 69 4.78 -12.44 2.69
C ILE A 69 4.93 -13.92 2.35
N GLY A 70 6.17 -14.37 2.27
CA GLY A 70 6.52 -15.74 1.90
C GLY A 70 7.63 -16.31 2.77
N HIS A 71 8.07 -17.50 2.42
CA HIS A 71 9.11 -18.24 3.15
C HIS A 71 10.15 -18.81 2.19
N LYS A 72 11.37 -18.96 2.69
CA LYS A 72 12.41 -19.72 1.97
C LYS A 72 12.11 -21.20 2.04
N PRO A 73 12.10 -21.94 0.92
CA PRO A 73 11.74 -23.37 0.90
C PRO A 73 12.55 -24.24 1.87
N VAL A 74 13.86 -23.99 1.95
CA VAL A 74 14.79 -24.86 2.71
C VAL A 74 14.85 -24.50 4.19
N THR A 75 14.82 -23.19 4.52
CA THR A 75 15.06 -22.74 5.90
C THR A 75 13.80 -22.33 6.65
N GLY A 76 12.66 -22.23 5.97
CA GLY A 76 11.41 -21.72 6.52
C GLY A 76 11.46 -20.25 6.91
N GLY A 77 12.59 -19.56 6.66
CA GLY A 77 12.76 -18.18 7.05
C GLY A 77 11.76 -17.26 6.35
N ALA A 78 10.99 -16.49 7.12
CA ALA A 78 10.04 -15.53 6.59
C ALA A 78 10.75 -14.43 5.80
N CYS A 79 10.13 -13.99 4.71
CA CYS A 79 10.60 -12.90 3.88
C CYS A 79 9.42 -12.13 3.27
N GLU A 80 9.68 -10.86 3.00
CA GLU A 80 8.73 -9.94 2.39
C GLU A 80 9.23 -9.59 0.99
N VAL A 81 8.34 -9.62 0.01
CA VAL A 81 8.55 -9.14 -1.35
C VAL A 81 7.50 -8.07 -1.61
N PHE A 82 7.93 -6.85 -1.84
CA PHE A 82 7.06 -5.73 -2.13
C PHE A 82 7.20 -5.35 -3.62
N LEU A 83 6.14 -5.62 -4.40
CA LEU A 83 6.10 -5.33 -5.82
C LEU A 83 6.04 -3.82 -6.05
N THR A 84 6.92 -3.28 -6.90
CA THR A 84 6.99 -1.85 -7.20
C THR A 84 6.62 -1.53 -8.64
N ASN A 85 7.34 -2.10 -9.60
CA ASN A 85 7.12 -1.87 -11.03
C ASN A 85 7.04 -3.18 -11.79
N ARG A 86 6.04 -3.30 -12.64
CA ARG A 86 5.95 -4.41 -13.59
C ARG A 86 6.93 -4.16 -14.75
N ARG A 87 7.66 -5.18 -15.15
CA ARG A 87 8.67 -5.14 -16.20
C ARG A 87 8.17 -5.85 -17.45
N GLU A 88 7.25 -5.21 -18.17
CA GLU A 88 6.69 -5.72 -19.42
C GLU A 88 7.72 -5.79 -20.55
N ASP A 89 8.79 -5.02 -20.42
CA ASP A 89 9.96 -5.07 -21.34
C ASP A 89 10.76 -6.37 -21.22
N LEU A 90 10.71 -7.05 -20.08
CA LEU A 90 11.37 -8.33 -19.83
C LEU A 90 10.42 -9.52 -20.02
N ASP A 91 9.17 -9.35 -19.71
CA ASP A 91 8.15 -10.39 -19.87
C ASP A 91 6.76 -9.77 -20.06
N ALA A 92 6.24 -9.84 -21.29
CA ALA A 92 4.91 -9.34 -21.64
C ALA A 92 3.77 -10.07 -20.92
N THR A 93 3.99 -11.29 -20.41
CA THR A 93 2.99 -12.04 -19.62
C THR A 93 2.81 -11.45 -18.22
N GLY A 94 3.75 -10.63 -17.77
CA GLY A 94 3.69 -9.91 -16.51
C GLY A 94 4.22 -10.68 -15.31
N GLY A 95 4.99 -11.73 -15.53
CA GLY A 95 5.64 -12.49 -14.47
C GLY A 95 6.87 -11.82 -13.85
N VAL A 96 7.42 -10.76 -14.47
CA VAL A 96 8.63 -10.07 -14.00
C VAL A 96 8.30 -8.72 -13.38
N TRP A 97 8.82 -8.50 -12.16
CA TRP A 97 8.59 -7.29 -11.37
C TRP A 97 9.89 -6.76 -10.74
N GLU A 98 10.02 -5.44 -10.66
CA GLU A 98 10.94 -4.82 -9.72
C GLU A 98 10.32 -4.89 -8.32
N CYS A 99 11.14 -5.26 -7.33
CA CYS A 99 10.64 -5.49 -5.99
C CYS A 99 11.61 -4.95 -4.94
N LEU A 100 11.07 -4.48 -3.83
CA LEU A 100 11.82 -4.35 -2.59
C LEU A 100 11.68 -5.66 -1.80
N VAL A 101 12.79 -6.13 -1.21
CA VAL A 101 12.79 -7.40 -0.47
C VAL A 101 13.33 -7.24 0.94
N LYS A 102 12.76 -7.98 1.88
CA LYS A 102 13.22 -8.00 3.28
C LYS A 102 13.26 -9.45 3.79
N PRO A 103 14.39 -9.88 4.41
CA PRO A 103 15.68 -9.19 4.55
C PRO A 103 16.52 -9.24 3.26
N GLY A 104 16.94 -8.07 2.74
CA GLY A 104 17.69 -7.99 1.47
C GLY A 104 19.01 -8.77 1.45
N LYS A 105 19.71 -8.83 2.58
CA LYS A 105 20.99 -9.58 2.71
C LYS A 105 20.83 -11.09 2.46
N ARG A 106 19.63 -11.65 2.61
CA ARG A 106 19.33 -13.08 2.50
C ARG A 106 18.61 -13.48 1.22
N LEU A 107 18.09 -12.49 0.47
CA LEU A 107 17.40 -12.68 -0.81
C LEU A 107 18.27 -12.18 -1.95
N LYS A 108 19.31 -12.94 -2.26
CA LYS A 108 20.25 -12.66 -3.37
C LYS A 108 19.73 -13.29 -4.66
N PRO A 109 20.28 -12.88 -5.83
CA PRO A 109 19.98 -13.53 -7.11
C PRO A 109 20.06 -15.06 -7.02
N GLY A 110 19.08 -15.73 -7.59
CA GLY A 110 18.90 -17.19 -7.49
C GLY A 110 18.16 -17.67 -6.25
N ALA A 111 17.85 -16.79 -5.28
CA ALA A 111 17.02 -17.20 -4.15
C ALA A 111 15.56 -17.46 -4.59
N VAL A 112 14.93 -18.42 -3.93
CA VAL A 112 13.53 -18.78 -4.15
C VAL A 112 12.71 -18.40 -2.93
N VAL A 113 11.52 -17.86 -3.18
CA VAL A 113 10.51 -17.52 -2.16
C VAL A 113 9.22 -18.22 -2.52
N GLU A 114 8.66 -18.97 -1.59
CA GLU A 114 7.35 -19.60 -1.71
C GLU A 114 6.31 -18.83 -0.91
N PHE A 115 5.18 -18.57 -1.54
CA PHE A 115 4.00 -18.00 -0.91
C PHE A 115 2.97 -19.11 -0.75
N ARG A 116 2.47 -19.26 0.47
CA ARG A 116 1.59 -20.38 0.84
C ARG A 116 0.20 -19.87 1.17
N GLU A 117 -0.78 -20.72 0.98
CA GLU A 117 -2.14 -20.47 1.42
C GLU A 117 -2.16 -20.22 2.94
N GLY A 118 -2.84 -19.13 3.38
CA GLY A 118 -2.82 -18.68 4.78
C GLY A 118 -1.75 -17.62 5.12
N GLY A 119 -0.90 -17.25 4.15
CA GLY A 119 0.05 -16.12 4.29
C GLY A 119 1.14 -16.34 5.32
N LEU A 120 1.46 -15.31 6.13
CA LEU A 120 2.58 -15.30 7.08
C LEU A 120 2.50 -16.44 8.13
N LEU A 121 1.30 -16.77 8.57
CA LEU A 121 1.08 -17.79 9.61
C LEU A 121 0.86 -19.19 9.01
N ALA A 122 0.98 -19.34 7.69
CA ALA A 122 0.82 -20.62 7.02
C ALA A 122 1.88 -21.63 7.49
N PRO A 123 1.50 -22.86 7.87
CA PRO A 123 2.48 -23.90 8.15
C PRO A 123 3.26 -24.26 6.88
N MET A 124 4.49 -24.75 7.04
CA MET A 124 5.33 -25.15 5.90
C MET A 124 4.74 -26.32 5.07
N THR A 125 3.71 -26.96 5.60
CA THR A 125 2.93 -28.01 4.92
C THR A 125 1.77 -27.48 4.09
N ALA A 126 1.43 -26.19 4.23
CA ALA A 126 0.35 -25.58 3.45
C ALA A 126 0.71 -25.53 1.95
N PRO A 127 -0.28 -25.60 1.05
CA PRO A 127 -0.06 -25.53 -0.39
C PRO A 127 0.70 -24.27 -0.80
N VAL A 128 1.68 -24.40 -1.69
CA VAL A 128 2.35 -23.28 -2.34
C VAL A 128 1.44 -22.75 -3.45
N ILE A 129 1.04 -21.48 -3.33
CA ILE A 129 0.17 -20.81 -4.31
C ILE A 129 0.93 -19.97 -5.32
N LEU A 130 2.15 -19.54 -4.96
CA LEU A 130 3.01 -18.76 -5.84
C LEU A 130 4.47 -19.02 -5.46
N THR A 131 5.36 -19.06 -6.46
CA THR A 131 6.80 -19.11 -6.29
C THR A 131 7.44 -17.95 -7.01
N ALA A 132 8.32 -17.22 -6.32
CA ALA A 132 9.12 -16.16 -6.91
C ALA A 132 10.60 -16.56 -6.92
N HIS A 133 11.27 -16.22 -8.02
CA HIS A 133 12.71 -16.32 -8.19
C HIS A 133 13.35 -14.94 -8.15
N VAL A 134 14.30 -14.72 -7.26
CA VAL A 134 15.02 -13.45 -7.17
C VAL A 134 15.99 -13.35 -8.33
N GLY A 135 15.79 -12.36 -9.17
CA GLY A 135 16.64 -12.03 -10.31
C GLY A 135 17.83 -11.13 -9.93
N GLU A 136 18.12 -10.16 -10.76
CA GLU A 136 19.24 -9.23 -10.56
C GLU A 136 18.94 -8.22 -9.44
N ILE A 137 20.01 -7.74 -8.80
CA ILE A 137 19.95 -6.62 -7.87
C ILE A 137 20.11 -5.34 -8.68
N LEU A 138 19.06 -4.54 -8.72
CA LEU A 138 19.09 -3.24 -9.38
C LEU A 138 19.85 -2.21 -8.52
N PRO A 139 20.62 -1.30 -9.13
CA PRO A 139 21.22 -0.20 -8.41
C PRO A 139 20.13 0.64 -7.76
N GLN A 140 20.34 1.06 -6.49
CA GLN A 140 19.43 1.99 -5.83
C GLN A 140 19.33 3.26 -6.68
N ARG A 141 18.16 3.53 -7.23
CA ARG A 141 17.86 4.85 -7.76
C ARG A 141 17.82 5.78 -6.56
N GLY A 142 18.76 6.72 -6.47
CA GLY A 142 18.74 7.75 -5.44
C GLY A 142 17.41 8.48 -5.47
N LEU A 143 16.84 8.67 -4.28
CA LEU A 143 15.71 9.55 -4.06
C LEU A 143 16.20 11.00 -4.08
#